data_ba9cf2eb796b61b7bfa6abad9d32fc32
#
_entry.id   ba9cf2eb796b61b7bfa6abad9d32fc32
#
_cell.length_a   1.000
_cell.length_b   1.000
_cell.length_c   1.000
_cell.angle_alpha   90.00
_cell.angle_beta   90.00
_cell.angle_gamma   90.00
#
_symmetry.space_group_name_H-M   'P 1'
#
loop_
_entity.id
_entity.type
_entity.pdbx_description
1 polymer ?
#
loop_
_entity_poly.entity_id
_entity_poly.type
_entity_poly.pdbx_seq_one_letter_code
_entity_poly.pdbx_strand_id
1 'polypeptide(L)'
;HQKRRKADPARRLAYSALLAVETHGAYANLALADHLRAAKLTGRDAAFATELVDGTSRGTGTWDRIIEAASCRAPAKLQPGVRVVLRMAAHQILAMRVPTRAAVASSVDLAGQVIGERVTGLVNAISRRISTHSLEEWATEIGGRDAVDVMALRTLHPTWIVKAFQDRLGTDEVEDALLADNEPPVPTLVVRPGLAQRDELGSGTPTRYSPWGVVRPGNPSDVAAVREGRAGIQDE
;
A
#
# COMPACT_ATOMS: atom_id res chain seq x y z
N HIS A 1 15.83 23.16 -22.43
CA HIS A 1 14.63 22.30 -22.41
C HIS A 1 15.02 20.94 -21.82
N GLN A 2 14.82 20.77 -20.49
CA GLN A 2 14.99 19.48 -19.85
C GLN A 2 13.88 18.57 -20.36
N LYS A 3 14.23 17.48 -21.04
CA LYS A 3 13.29 16.50 -21.57
C LYS A 3 12.45 15.96 -20.40
N ARG A 4 11.16 16.26 -20.38
CA ARG A 4 10.21 15.76 -19.35
C ARG A 4 10.38 14.25 -19.25
N ARG A 5 10.78 13.75 -18.08
CA ARG A 5 10.74 12.32 -17.80
C ARG A 5 9.26 11.91 -17.78
N LYS A 6 8.92 10.89 -18.54
CA LYS A 6 7.60 10.27 -18.47
C LYS A 6 7.46 9.64 -17.08
N ALA A 7 6.35 9.93 -16.34
CA ALA A 7 6.10 9.22 -15.11
C ALA A 7 5.99 7.73 -15.39
N ASP A 8 6.52 6.97 -14.48
CA ASP A 8 6.50 5.53 -14.44
C ASP A 8 5.06 4.98 -14.60
N PRO A 9 4.81 4.04 -15.52
CA PRO A 9 3.48 3.48 -15.75
C PRO A 9 2.84 2.90 -14.48
N ALA A 10 3.61 2.22 -13.62
CA ALA A 10 3.12 1.64 -12.38
C ALA A 10 2.63 2.72 -11.40
N ARG A 11 3.39 3.82 -11.25
CA ARG A 11 2.97 4.96 -10.42
C ARG A 11 1.73 5.67 -10.96
N ARG A 12 1.63 5.81 -12.27
CA ARG A 12 0.43 6.41 -12.90
C ARG A 12 -0.81 5.56 -12.67
N LEU A 13 -0.66 4.24 -12.81
CA LEU A 13 -1.73 3.29 -12.54
C LEU A 13 -2.16 3.36 -11.07
N ALA A 14 -1.20 3.29 -10.13
CA ALA A 14 -1.49 3.39 -8.71
C ALA A 14 -2.20 4.71 -8.35
N TYR A 15 -1.74 5.83 -8.92
CA TYR A 15 -2.41 7.11 -8.76
C TYR A 15 -3.87 7.08 -9.23
N SER A 16 -4.14 6.50 -10.40
CA SER A 16 -5.50 6.43 -10.95
C SER A 16 -6.43 5.59 -10.08
N ALA A 17 -5.94 4.43 -9.59
CA ALA A 17 -6.69 3.58 -8.68
C ALA A 17 -6.99 4.29 -7.35
N LEU A 18 -5.97 4.90 -6.73
CA LEU A 18 -6.11 5.63 -5.47
C LEU A 18 -6.99 6.89 -5.61
N LEU A 19 -6.94 7.56 -6.77
CA LEU A 19 -7.83 8.69 -7.03
C LEU A 19 -9.29 8.26 -7.13
N ALA A 20 -9.58 7.10 -7.73
CA ALA A 20 -10.91 6.53 -7.75
C ALA A 20 -11.43 6.19 -6.34
N VAL A 21 -10.56 5.65 -5.47
CA VAL A 21 -10.87 5.45 -4.05
C VAL A 21 -11.22 6.78 -3.37
N GLU A 22 -10.38 7.79 -3.57
CA GLU A 22 -10.50 9.10 -2.93
C GLU A 22 -11.74 9.88 -3.38
N THR A 23 -12.09 9.81 -4.67
CA THR A 23 -13.15 10.66 -5.25
C THR A 23 -14.49 9.97 -5.40
N HIS A 24 -14.51 8.65 -5.53
CA HIS A 24 -15.72 7.87 -5.79
C HIS A 24 -16.02 6.82 -4.73
N GLY A 25 -15.19 6.70 -3.69
CA GLY A 25 -15.35 5.67 -2.66
C GLY A 25 -15.17 4.25 -3.20
N ALA A 26 -14.38 4.08 -4.27
CA ALA A 26 -14.11 2.76 -4.83
C ALA A 26 -13.31 1.89 -3.83
N TYR A 27 -13.52 0.58 -3.88
CA TYR A 27 -12.68 -0.35 -3.14
C TYR A 27 -11.30 -0.45 -3.79
N ALA A 28 -10.23 -0.28 -3.00
CA ALA A 28 -8.86 -0.20 -3.50
C ALA A 28 -8.44 -1.44 -4.31
N ASN A 29 -8.75 -2.63 -3.81
CA ASN A 29 -8.45 -3.90 -4.47
C ASN A 29 -9.17 -4.07 -5.82
N LEU A 30 -10.43 -3.63 -5.92
CA LEU A 30 -11.21 -3.69 -7.17
C LEU A 30 -10.69 -2.66 -8.17
N ALA A 31 -10.48 -1.41 -7.73
CA ALA A 31 -9.91 -0.36 -8.58
C ALA A 31 -8.53 -0.77 -9.11
N LEU A 32 -7.67 -1.33 -8.26
CA LEU A 32 -6.35 -1.83 -8.67
C LEU A 32 -6.47 -2.94 -9.73
N ALA A 33 -7.31 -3.95 -9.50
CA ALA A 33 -7.49 -5.07 -10.43
C ALA A 33 -7.96 -4.59 -11.82
N ASP A 34 -8.90 -3.66 -11.86
CA ASP A 34 -9.42 -3.09 -13.11
C ASP A 34 -8.34 -2.29 -13.86
N HIS A 35 -7.58 -1.46 -13.15
CA HIS A 35 -6.51 -0.68 -13.74
C HIS A 35 -5.33 -1.55 -14.24
N LEU A 36 -4.96 -2.60 -13.49
CA LEU A 36 -3.93 -3.55 -13.92
C LEU A 36 -4.34 -4.27 -15.21
N ARG A 37 -5.59 -4.73 -15.28
CA ARG A 37 -6.14 -5.41 -16.45
C ARG A 37 -6.17 -4.48 -17.68
N ALA A 38 -6.64 -3.24 -17.51
CA ALA A 38 -6.70 -2.25 -18.57
C ALA A 38 -5.31 -1.85 -19.08
N ALA A 39 -4.33 -1.68 -18.19
CA ALA A 39 -2.97 -1.30 -18.54
C ALA A 39 -2.13 -2.48 -19.06
N LYS A 40 -2.61 -3.73 -18.92
CA LYS A 40 -1.85 -4.96 -19.21
C LYS A 40 -0.49 -4.99 -18.51
N LEU A 41 -0.43 -4.40 -17.30
CA LEU A 41 0.78 -4.36 -16.51
C LEU A 41 0.98 -5.73 -15.84
N THR A 42 2.19 -6.25 -15.94
CA THR A 42 2.53 -7.60 -15.43
C THR A 42 3.86 -7.60 -14.70
N GLY A 43 4.18 -8.70 -14.04
CA GLY A 43 5.48 -8.91 -13.42
C GLY A 43 5.81 -7.86 -12.35
N ARG A 44 7.04 -7.39 -12.37
CA ARG A 44 7.59 -6.47 -11.36
C ARG A 44 6.83 -5.13 -11.28
N ASP A 45 6.39 -4.61 -12.41
CA ASP A 45 5.67 -3.33 -12.44
C ASP A 45 4.27 -3.46 -11.85
N ALA A 46 3.59 -4.58 -12.09
CA ALA A 46 2.30 -4.88 -11.45
C ALA A 46 2.46 -5.03 -9.93
N ALA A 47 3.48 -5.79 -9.48
CA ALA A 47 3.77 -5.94 -8.06
C ALA A 47 4.09 -4.61 -7.38
N PHE A 48 4.87 -3.74 -8.04
CA PHE A 48 5.16 -2.40 -7.54
C PHE A 48 3.91 -1.51 -7.46
N ALA A 49 3.04 -1.56 -8.46
CA ALA A 49 1.78 -0.81 -8.44
C ALA A 49 0.84 -1.32 -7.33
N THR A 50 0.80 -2.64 -7.11
CA THR A 50 0.03 -3.27 -6.02
C THR A 50 0.52 -2.77 -4.67
N GLU A 51 1.82 -2.85 -4.41
CA GLU A 51 2.41 -2.36 -3.16
C GLU A 51 2.11 -0.86 -2.93
N LEU A 52 2.18 -0.04 -4.00
CA LEU A 52 1.83 1.38 -3.90
C LEU A 52 0.38 1.61 -3.53
N VAL A 53 -0.56 0.86 -4.10
CA VAL A 53 -1.99 1.03 -3.80
C VAL A 53 -2.30 0.52 -2.41
N ASP A 54 -1.90 -0.70 -2.09
CA ASP A 54 -2.24 -1.36 -0.83
C ASP A 54 -1.58 -0.66 0.36
N GLY A 55 -0.28 -0.37 0.29
CA GLY A 55 0.44 0.29 1.37
C GLY A 55 0.03 1.76 1.56
N THR A 56 -0.25 2.48 0.47
CA THR A 56 -0.78 3.85 0.57
C THR A 56 -2.16 3.86 1.20
N SER A 57 -3.04 2.92 0.83
CA SER A 57 -4.39 2.81 1.38
C SER A 57 -4.37 2.41 2.85
N ARG A 58 -3.57 1.42 3.21
CA ARG A 58 -3.42 0.94 4.59
C ARG A 58 -2.98 2.06 5.53
N GLY A 59 -1.95 2.81 5.15
CA GLY A 59 -1.39 3.88 5.97
C GLY A 59 -2.07 5.25 5.80
N THR A 60 -3.21 5.37 5.13
CA THR A 60 -3.84 6.66 4.79
C THR A 60 -3.93 7.61 5.97
N GLY A 61 -4.38 7.14 7.14
CA GLY A 61 -4.51 7.97 8.34
C GLY A 61 -3.16 8.51 8.83
N THR A 62 -2.13 7.68 8.83
CA THR A 62 -0.77 8.08 9.21
C THR A 62 -0.17 9.03 8.18
N TRP A 63 -0.31 8.73 6.88
CA TRP A 63 0.19 9.61 5.84
C TRP A 63 -0.44 10.99 5.89
N ASP A 64 -1.72 11.10 6.17
CA ASP A 64 -2.43 12.38 6.30
C ASP A 64 -1.89 13.20 7.46
N ARG A 65 -1.64 12.59 8.62
CA ARG A 65 -1.07 13.28 9.77
C ARG A 65 0.36 13.76 9.50
N ILE A 66 1.18 12.95 8.83
CA ILE A 66 2.54 13.34 8.43
C ILE A 66 2.50 14.46 7.39
N ILE A 67 1.60 14.41 6.40
CA ILE A 67 1.41 15.47 5.41
C ILE A 67 0.98 16.76 6.10
N GLU A 68 0.08 16.71 7.07
CA GLU A 68 -0.37 17.87 7.84
C GLU A 68 0.80 18.49 8.62
N ALA A 69 1.57 17.70 9.35
CA ALA A 69 2.75 18.15 10.08
C ALA A 69 3.82 18.75 9.15
N ALA A 70 4.07 18.10 8.00
CA ALA A 70 5.07 18.55 7.04
C ALA A 70 4.67 19.82 6.27
N SER A 71 3.37 20.04 6.06
CA SER A 71 2.83 21.13 5.23
C SER A 71 2.20 22.27 6.02
N CYS A 72 1.91 22.07 7.31
CA CYS A 72 1.09 22.95 8.15
C CYS A 72 -0.30 23.19 7.52
N ARG A 73 -0.84 22.22 6.79
CA ARG A 73 -2.15 22.29 6.12
C ARG A 73 -2.93 21.00 6.33
N ALA A 74 -4.18 21.14 6.77
CA ALA A 74 -5.06 19.98 6.86
C ALA A 74 -5.20 19.31 5.48
N PRO A 75 -5.06 17.97 5.37
CA PRO A 75 -5.14 17.24 4.10
C PRO A 75 -6.43 17.53 3.31
N ALA A 76 -7.54 17.74 4.01
CA ALA A 76 -8.82 18.09 3.39
C ALA A 76 -8.81 19.41 2.58
N LYS A 77 -7.84 20.30 2.85
CA LYS A 77 -7.65 21.55 2.09
C LYS A 77 -6.80 21.37 0.82
N LEU A 78 -6.18 20.21 0.65
CA LEU A 78 -5.45 19.89 -0.56
C LEU A 78 -6.40 19.31 -1.62
N GLN A 79 -6.12 19.63 -2.89
CA GLN A 79 -6.86 19.00 -4.00
C GLN A 79 -6.72 17.46 -3.90
N PRO A 80 -7.78 16.68 -4.19
CA PRO A 80 -7.73 15.21 -4.07
C PRO A 80 -6.53 14.59 -4.78
N GLY A 81 -6.23 14.99 -6.02
CA GLY A 81 -5.07 14.48 -6.75
C GLY A 81 -3.74 14.79 -6.08
N VAL A 82 -3.56 15.98 -5.50
CA VAL A 82 -2.35 16.35 -4.76
C VAL A 82 -2.21 15.51 -3.50
N ARG A 83 -3.31 15.32 -2.76
CA ARG A 83 -3.35 14.49 -1.56
C ARG A 83 -2.94 13.04 -1.86
N VAL A 84 -3.49 12.46 -2.94
CA VAL A 84 -3.11 11.12 -3.38
C VAL A 84 -1.62 11.03 -3.71
N VAL A 85 -1.07 11.96 -4.49
CA VAL A 85 0.37 11.97 -4.80
C VAL A 85 1.23 12.08 -3.55
N LEU A 86 0.83 12.91 -2.58
CA LEU A 86 1.58 13.09 -1.33
C LEU A 86 1.51 11.85 -0.43
N ARG A 87 0.37 11.17 -0.33
CA ARG A 87 0.25 9.89 0.39
C ARG A 87 1.14 8.82 -0.25
N MET A 88 1.13 8.71 -1.58
CA MET A 88 2.04 7.82 -2.32
C MET A 88 3.51 8.18 -2.09
N ALA A 89 3.83 9.46 -2.02
CA ALA A 89 5.19 9.92 -1.71
C ALA A 89 5.60 9.53 -0.30
N ALA A 90 4.74 9.76 0.71
CA ALA A 90 4.98 9.39 2.10
C ALA A 90 5.22 7.88 2.23
N HIS A 91 4.37 7.05 1.63
CA HIS A 91 4.54 5.60 1.64
C HIS A 91 5.88 5.17 1.01
N GLN A 92 6.23 5.70 -0.17
CA GLN A 92 7.49 5.38 -0.83
C GLN A 92 8.73 5.80 -0.01
N ILE A 93 8.67 6.95 0.64
CA ILE A 93 9.78 7.53 1.42
C ILE A 93 9.96 6.80 2.75
N LEU A 94 8.87 6.49 3.45
CA LEU A 94 8.89 6.08 4.85
C LEU A 94 8.71 4.57 5.05
N ALA A 95 8.04 3.88 4.14
CA ALA A 95 7.71 2.48 4.30
C ALA A 95 8.29 1.55 3.21
N MET A 96 8.57 2.07 2.02
CA MET A 96 9.15 1.27 0.93
C MET A 96 10.67 1.41 0.86
N ARG A 97 11.34 0.43 0.23
CA ARG A 97 12.78 0.46 -0.03
C ARG A 97 13.12 1.27 -1.30
N VAL A 98 12.47 2.41 -1.49
CA VAL A 98 12.76 3.33 -2.59
C VAL A 98 13.76 4.36 -2.11
N PRO A 99 14.89 4.60 -2.82
CA PRO A 99 15.80 5.66 -2.43
C PRO A 99 15.07 7.01 -2.35
N THR A 100 15.21 7.72 -1.24
CA THR A 100 14.46 8.94 -0.91
C THR A 100 14.48 9.96 -2.05
N ARG A 101 15.66 10.20 -2.63
CA ARG A 101 15.79 11.13 -3.77
C ARG A 101 14.95 10.70 -4.98
N ALA A 102 14.89 9.39 -5.25
CA ALA A 102 14.10 8.84 -6.35
C ALA A 102 12.60 8.92 -6.06
N ALA A 103 12.18 8.66 -4.81
CA ALA A 103 10.79 8.78 -4.38
C ALA A 103 10.29 10.23 -4.52
N VAL A 104 11.06 11.21 -4.06
CA VAL A 104 10.72 12.64 -4.20
C VAL A 104 10.63 13.02 -5.68
N ALA A 105 11.65 12.72 -6.47
CA ALA A 105 11.70 13.10 -7.88
C ALA A 105 10.54 12.48 -8.68
N SER A 106 10.27 11.18 -8.49
CA SER A 106 9.19 10.49 -9.20
C SER A 106 7.80 10.99 -8.81
N SER A 107 7.62 11.42 -7.55
CA SER A 107 6.35 12.02 -7.09
C SER A 107 6.12 13.39 -7.70
N VAL A 108 7.18 14.20 -7.86
CA VAL A 108 7.10 15.50 -8.56
C VAL A 108 6.81 15.30 -10.04
N ASP A 109 7.50 14.37 -10.70
CA ASP A 109 7.26 14.04 -12.11
C ASP A 109 5.82 13.53 -12.33
N LEU A 110 5.31 12.69 -11.42
CA LEU A 110 3.93 12.21 -11.44
C LEU A 110 2.95 13.38 -11.31
N ALA A 111 3.10 14.23 -10.29
CA ALA A 111 2.24 15.37 -10.07
C ALA A 111 2.18 16.30 -11.30
N GLY A 112 3.32 16.59 -11.91
CA GLY A 112 3.39 17.40 -13.12
C GLY A 112 2.61 16.83 -14.29
N GLN A 113 2.58 15.50 -14.42
CA GLN A 113 1.89 14.83 -15.52
C GLN A 113 0.40 14.63 -15.31
N VAL A 114 -0.03 14.26 -14.08
CA VAL A 114 -1.43 13.90 -13.83
C VAL A 114 -2.27 15.05 -13.31
N ILE A 115 -1.64 16.11 -12.78
CA ILE A 115 -2.34 17.28 -12.23
C ILE A 115 -1.92 18.56 -12.99
N GLY A 116 -0.62 18.74 -13.17
CA GLY A 116 -0.05 19.89 -13.88
C GLY A 116 1.14 20.52 -13.15
N GLU A 117 1.89 21.35 -13.87
CA GLU A 117 3.16 21.94 -13.39
C GLU A 117 3.00 22.84 -12.15
N ARG A 118 1.83 23.47 -11.98
CA ARG A 118 1.58 24.43 -10.88
C ARG A 118 1.70 23.78 -9.50
N VAL A 119 1.49 22.46 -9.38
CA VAL A 119 1.54 21.77 -8.09
C VAL A 119 2.91 21.14 -7.80
N THR A 120 3.81 21.07 -8.78
CA THR A 120 5.11 20.37 -8.63
C THR A 120 5.98 20.98 -7.53
N GLY A 121 6.00 22.31 -7.41
CA GLY A 121 6.72 23.00 -6.35
C GLY A 121 6.21 22.65 -4.96
N LEU A 122 4.89 22.59 -4.80
CA LEU A 122 4.23 22.20 -3.54
C LEU A 122 4.57 20.75 -3.19
N VAL A 123 4.40 19.83 -4.15
CA VAL A 123 4.70 18.40 -3.94
C VAL A 123 6.17 18.20 -3.60
N ASN A 124 7.10 18.91 -4.29
CA ASN A 124 8.53 18.82 -3.98
C ASN A 124 8.84 19.31 -2.55
N ALA A 125 8.30 20.46 -2.16
CA ALA A 125 8.55 21.02 -0.82
C ALA A 125 8.05 20.09 0.29
N ILE A 126 6.81 19.60 0.18
CA ILE A 126 6.22 18.71 1.19
C ILE A 126 6.94 17.36 1.21
N SER A 127 7.21 16.74 0.06
CA SER A 127 7.90 15.43 0.00
C SER A 127 9.33 15.52 0.57
N ARG A 128 10.04 16.63 0.34
CA ARG A 128 11.34 16.87 0.97
C ARG A 128 11.22 17.03 2.48
N ARG A 129 10.21 17.72 2.98
CA ARG A 129 9.97 17.82 4.42
C ARG A 129 9.62 16.46 5.03
N ILE A 130 8.77 15.67 4.38
CA ILE A 130 8.49 14.28 4.81
C ILE A 130 9.78 13.46 4.93
N SER A 131 10.71 13.65 4.01
CA SER A 131 11.96 12.88 3.97
C SER A 131 13.01 13.28 5.00
N THR A 132 12.77 14.30 5.81
CA THR A 132 13.73 14.74 6.86
C THR A 132 13.69 13.85 8.11
N HIS A 133 12.65 13.04 8.27
CA HIS A 133 12.44 12.17 9.41
C HIS A 133 12.08 10.76 8.93
N SER A 134 12.42 9.76 9.72
CA SER A 134 11.91 8.39 9.59
C SER A 134 10.45 8.31 10.04
N LEU A 135 9.78 7.18 9.76
CA LEU A 135 8.42 6.95 10.26
C LEU A 135 8.37 7.00 11.79
N GLU A 136 9.37 6.43 12.46
CA GLU A 136 9.49 6.44 13.92
C GLU A 136 9.63 7.84 14.49
N GLU A 137 10.47 8.67 13.87
CA GLU A 137 10.65 10.08 14.29
C GLU A 137 9.38 10.89 14.07
N TRP A 138 8.69 10.70 12.94
CA TRP A 138 7.39 11.33 12.70
C TRP A 138 6.34 10.87 13.71
N ALA A 139 6.26 9.57 14.01
CA ALA A 139 5.32 9.04 14.99
C ALA A 139 5.55 9.67 16.37
N THR A 140 6.80 9.79 16.79
CA THR A 140 7.18 10.42 18.06
C THR A 140 6.88 11.91 18.06
N GLU A 141 7.20 12.65 17.00
CA GLU A 141 6.93 14.09 16.90
C GLU A 141 5.43 14.40 16.96
N ILE A 142 4.62 13.64 16.22
CA ILE A 142 3.18 13.87 16.08
C ILE A 142 2.40 13.33 17.28
N GLY A 143 2.71 12.12 17.75
CA GLY A 143 2.03 11.47 18.88
C GLY A 143 2.44 12.05 20.25
N GLY A 144 3.63 12.64 20.33
CA GLY A 144 4.12 13.31 21.52
C GLY A 144 4.20 12.40 22.74
N ARG A 145 3.41 12.68 23.79
CA ARG A 145 3.38 11.89 25.03
C ARG A 145 2.34 10.77 25.04
N ASP A 146 1.50 10.69 24.04
CA ASP A 146 0.47 9.63 23.93
C ASP A 146 1.10 8.39 23.29
N ALA A 147 1.46 7.42 24.12
CA ALA A 147 2.09 6.17 23.66
C ALA A 147 1.19 5.37 22.69
N VAL A 148 -0.14 5.43 22.87
CA VAL A 148 -1.09 4.78 21.97
C VAL A 148 -1.08 5.46 20.60
N ASP A 149 -1.02 6.77 20.58
CA ASP A 149 -0.99 7.55 19.35
C ASP A 149 0.34 7.37 18.58
N VAL A 150 1.46 7.34 19.31
CA VAL A 150 2.78 7.00 18.74
C VAL A 150 2.76 5.60 18.12
N MET A 151 2.24 4.60 18.84
CA MET A 151 2.10 3.23 18.34
C MET A 151 1.20 3.17 17.11
N ALA A 152 0.05 3.84 17.15
CA ALA A 152 -0.91 3.92 16.04
C ALA A 152 -0.26 4.42 14.75
N LEU A 153 0.51 5.51 14.85
CA LEU A 153 1.24 6.08 13.72
C LEU A 153 2.33 5.16 13.21
N ARG A 154 3.12 4.58 14.11
CA ARG A 154 4.25 3.70 13.77
C ARG A 154 3.79 2.40 13.12
N THR A 155 2.69 1.82 13.59
CA THR A 155 2.13 0.57 13.06
C THR A 155 1.12 0.77 11.93
N LEU A 156 0.86 2.02 11.51
CA LEU A 156 -0.10 2.38 10.45
C LEU A 156 -1.56 1.99 10.77
N HIS A 157 -1.94 1.99 12.04
CA HIS A 157 -3.27 1.66 12.51
C HIS A 157 -3.99 2.86 13.14
N PRO A 158 -5.31 2.94 13.07
CA PRO A 158 -6.06 3.91 13.86
C PRO A 158 -5.92 3.65 15.36
N THR A 159 -5.93 4.69 16.18
CA THR A 159 -5.80 4.58 17.65
C THR A 159 -6.84 3.65 18.29
N TRP A 160 -8.06 3.58 17.73
CA TRP A 160 -9.09 2.69 18.26
C TRP A 160 -8.77 1.20 18.02
N ILE A 161 -8.11 0.86 16.94
CA ILE A 161 -7.60 -0.51 16.67
C ILE A 161 -6.52 -0.85 17.70
N VAL A 162 -5.54 0.05 17.90
CA VAL A 162 -4.48 -0.18 18.89
C VAL A 162 -5.08 -0.44 20.28
N LYS A 163 -6.06 0.36 20.71
CA LYS A 163 -6.76 0.15 21.99
C LYS A 163 -7.46 -1.19 22.04
N ALA A 164 -8.19 -1.57 21.00
CA ALA A 164 -8.90 -2.84 20.95
C ALA A 164 -7.95 -4.04 21.05
N PHE A 165 -6.77 -3.97 20.39
CA PHE A 165 -5.73 -4.99 20.50
C PHE A 165 -5.10 -4.99 21.91
N GLN A 166 -4.80 -3.83 22.49
CA GLN A 166 -4.28 -3.74 23.87
C GLN A 166 -5.23 -4.36 24.90
N ASP A 167 -6.52 -4.13 24.75
CA ASP A 167 -7.55 -4.68 25.66
C ASP A 167 -7.60 -6.22 25.61
N ARG A 168 -7.19 -6.82 24.50
CA ARG A 168 -7.23 -8.28 24.30
C ARG A 168 -5.91 -8.99 24.51
N LEU A 169 -4.80 -8.39 24.09
CA LEU A 169 -3.46 -8.99 24.09
C LEU A 169 -2.56 -8.44 25.21
N GLY A 170 -2.95 -7.32 25.82
CA GLY A 170 -2.07 -6.60 26.74
C GLY A 170 -1.04 -5.73 26.03
N THR A 171 -0.20 -5.06 26.83
CA THR A 171 0.80 -4.11 26.31
C THR A 171 1.99 -4.76 25.62
N ASP A 172 2.31 -5.99 25.97
CA ASP A 172 3.55 -6.65 25.57
C ASP A 172 3.46 -7.27 24.16
N GLU A 173 2.27 -7.72 23.76
CA GLU A 173 2.07 -8.41 22.48
C GLU A 173 1.39 -7.52 21.41
N VAL A 174 0.83 -6.38 21.79
CA VAL A 174 0.01 -5.55 20.89
C VAL A 174 0.80 -5.04 19.69
N GLU A 175 2.04 -4.61 19.89
CA GLU A 175 2.84 -4.05 18.80
C GLU A 175 3.21 -5.11 17.77
N ASP A 176 3.65 -6.28 18.22
CA ASP A 176 4.01 -7.39 17.33
C ASP A 176 2.79 -7.85 16.52
N ALA A 177 1.60 -7.90 17.14
CA ALA A 177 0.36 -8.25 16.46
C ALA A 177 0.00 -7.21 15.37
N LEU A 178 0.09 -5.90 15.68
CA LEU A 178 -0.19 -4.84 14.72
C LEU A 178 0.84 -4.80 13.57
N LEU A 179 2.10 -5.10 13.84
CA LEU A 179 3.11 -5.21 12.80
C LEU A 179 2.87 -6.44 11.91
N ALA A 180 2.45 -7.57 12.49
CA ALA A 180 2.09 -8.77 11.74
C ALA A 180 0.92 -8.52 10.77
N ASP A 181 -0.06 -7.70 11.14
CA ASP A 181 -1.15 -7.29 10.25
C ASP A 181 -0.69 -6.53 9.00
N ASN A 182 0.49 -5.93 9.04
CA ASN A 182 1.07 -5.22 7.90
C ASN A 182 1.89 -6.13 6.96
N GLU A 183 2.20 -7.36 7.37
CA GLU A 183 2.94 -8.29 6.52
C GLU A 183 2.09 -8.71 5.31
N PRO A 184 2.64 -8.64 4.09
CA PRO A 184 1.93 -9.10 2.91
C PRO A 184 1.57 -10.59 3.02
N PRO A 185 0.30 -10.98 2.86
CA PRO A 185 -0.07 -12.38 2.92
C PRO A 185 0.54 -13.16 1.76
N VAL A 186 1.03 -14.35 2.06
CA VAL A 186 1.41 -15.30 1.02
C VAL A 186 0.14 -15.98 0.52
N PRO A 187 -0.16 -15.96 -0.80
CA PRO A 187 -1.39 -16.55 -1.32
C PRO A 187 -1.53 -18.03 -0.94
N THR A 188 -2.69 -18.39 -0.43
CA THR A 188 -3.09 -19.78 -0.24
C THR A 188 -4.04 -20.17 -1.36
N LEU A 189 -3.72 -21.26 -2.02
CA LEU A 189 -4.53 -21.83 -3.10
C LEU A 189 -5.21 -23.09 -2.61
N VAL A 190 -6.48 -23.27 -2.98
CA VAL A 190 -7.26 -24.47 -2.64
C VAL A 190 -7.89 -25.06 -3.88
N VAL A 191 -7.72 -26.36 -4.11
CA VAL A 191 -8.44 -27.06 -5.19
C VAL A 191 -9.90 -27.23 -4.81
N ARG A 192 -10.77 -27.22 -5.81
CA ARG A 192 -12.15 -27.66 -5.66
C ARG A 192 -12.17 -29.17 -5.79
N PRO A 193 -12.54 -29.91 -4.74
CA PRO A 193 -12.55 -31.37 -4.77
C PRO A 193 -13.35 -31.93 -5.96
N GLY A 194 -12.76 -32.87 -6.67
CA GLY A 194 -13.36 -33.45 -7.89
C GLY A 194 -13.07 -32.66 -9.18
N LEU A 195 -12.55 -31.44 -9.11
CA LEU A 195 -12.20 -30.63 -10.29
C LEU A 195 -10.71 -30.52 -10.55
N ALA A 196 -9.88 -30.59 -9.49
CA ALA A 196 -8.43 -30.59 -9.58
C ALA A 196 -7.80 -31.39 -8.44
N GLN A 197 -6.52 -31.71 -8.61
CA GLN A 197 -5.69 -32.31 -7.58
C GLN A 197 -4.72 -31.28 -6.99
N ARG A 198 -4.28 -31.48 -5.74
CA ARG A 198 -3.39 -30.53 -5.04
C ARG A 198 -2.05 -30.31 -5.75
N ASP A 199 -1.51 -31.32 -6.40
CA ASP A 199 -0.26 -31.24 -7.17
C ASP A 199 -0.39 -30.31 -8.39
N GLU A 200 -1.58 -30.08 -8.92
CA GLU A 200 -1.83 -29.11 -10.00
C GLU A 200 -1.64 -27.64 -9.53
N LEU A 201 -1.58 -27.40 -8.22
CA LEU A 201 -1.30 -26.06 -7.67
C LEU A 201 0.20 -25.67 -7.74
N GLY A 202 1.05 -26.63 -8.11
CA GLY A 202 2.49 -26.44 -8.21
C GLY A 202 3.22 -26.53 -6.86
N SER A 203 4.48 -26.10 -6.85
CA SER A 203 5.33 -26.15 -5.64
C SER A 203 4.87 -25.13 -4.60
N GLY A 204 4.75 -25.56 -3.35
CA GLY A 204 4.39 -24.75 -2.20
C GLY A 204 4.34 -25.58 -0.93
N THR A 205 4.00 -24.96 0.19
CA THR A 205 3.84 -25.64 1.46
C THR A 205 2.37 -26.09 1.61
N PRO A 206 2.10 -27.37 1.86
CA PRO A 206 0.75 -27.81 2.18
C PRO A 206 0.15 -27.02 3.34
N THR A 207 -1.12 -26.68 3.25
CA THR A 207 -1.82 -26.02 4.35
C THR A 207 -1.92 -26.94 5.56
N ARG A 208 -1.99 -26.34 6.75
CA ARG A 208 -1.95 -27.07 8.01
C ARG A 208 -3.20 -27.91 8.28
N TYR A 209 -4.36 -27.34 7.96
CA TYR A 209 -5.65 -27.91 8.35
C TYR A 209 -6.40 -28.52 7.16
N SER A 210 -6.19 -28.01 5.95
CA SER A 210 -6.87 -28.50 4.75
C SER A 210 -5.97 -29.42 3.92
N PRO A 211 -6.43 -30.63 3.55
CA PRO A 211 -5.67 -31.49 2.65
C PRO A 211 -5.66 -30.99 1.19
N TRP A 212 -6.47 -29.99 0.89
CA TRP A 212 -6.72 -29.47 -0.46
C TRP A 212 -5.95 -28.19 -0.78
N GLY A 213 -5.26 -27.62 0.21
CA GLY A 213 -4.60 -26.32 0.13
C GLY A 213 -3.08 -26.38 0.00
N VAL A 214 -2.54 -25.31 -0.60
CA VAL A 214 -1.09 -25.04 -0.70
C VAL A 214 -0.85 -23.56 -0.50
N VAL A 215 0.01 -23.20 0.45
CA VAL A 215 0.58 -21.85 0.58
C VAL A 215 1.67 -21.70 -0.48
N ARG A 216 1.47 -20.80 -1.43
CA ARG A 216 2.34 -20.69 -2.60
C ARG A 216 2.70 -19.24 -2.89
N PRO A 217 3.99 -18.85 -2.77
CA PRO A 217 4.45 -17.53 -3.22
C PRO A 217 4.24 -17.33 -4.72
N GLY A 218 3.99 -16.11 -5.12
CA GLY A 218 3.84 -15.71 -6.52
C GLY A 218 2.40 -15.38 -6.90
N ASN A 219 2.18 -15.15 -8.19
CA ASN A 219 0.85 -14.75 -8.68
C ASN A 219 -0.06 -15.99 -8.81
N PRO A 220 -1.20 -16.02 -8.12
CA PRO A 220 -2.19 -17.11 -8.28
C PRO A 220 -2.64 -17.33 -9.71
N SER A 221 -2.70 -16.28 -10.54
CA SER A 221 -3.10 -16.38 -11.93
C SER A 221 -2.10 -17.15 -12.83
N ASP A 222 -0.89 -17.43 -12.32
CA ASP A 222 0.07 -18.28 -13.06
C ASP A 222 -0.30 -19.76 -12.99
N VAL A 223 -1.19 -20.15 -12.07
CA VAL A 223 -1.67 -21.53 -11.91
C VAL A 223 -2.84 -21.79 -12.84
N ALA A 224 -2.72 -22.79 -13.71
CA ALA A 224 -3.76 -23.15 -14.69
C ALA A 224 -5.09 -23.48 -14.02
N ALA A 225 -5.09 -24.31 -12.97
CA ALA A 225 -6.28 -24.68 -12.23
C ALA A 225 -7.04 -23.48 -11.64
N VAL A 226 -6.32 -22.40 -11.23
CA VAL A 226 -6.94 -21.14 -10.76
C VAL A 226 -7.59 -20.40 -11.92
N ARG A 227 -6.88 -20.25 -13.05
CA ARG A 227 -7.45 -19.56 -14.23
C ARG A 227 -8.67 -20.25 -14.78
N GLU A 228 -8.70 -21.55 -14.71
CA GLU A 228 -9.80 -22.41 -15.21
C GLU A 228 -10.95 -22.55 -14.18
N GLY A 229 -10.83 -21.94 -13.01
CA GLY A 229 -11.84 -22.01 -11.96
C GLY A 229 -11.94 -23.37 -11.25
N ARG A 230 -10.96 -24.27 -11.44
CA ARG A 230 -10.85 -25.58 -10.77
C ARG A 230 -10.19 -25.49 -9.39
N ALA A 231 -9.53 -24.36 -9.12
CA ALA A 231 -8.98 -23.98 -7.82
C ALA A 231 -9.32 -22.52 -7.53
N GLY A 232 -9.21 -22.13 -6.27
CA GLY A 232 -9.46 -20.77 -5.81
C GLY A 232 -8.31 -20.25 -4.94
N ILE A 233 -8.38 -18.94 -4.63
CA ILE A 233 -7.52 -18.29 -3.64
C ILE A 233 -8.36 -18.20 -2.38
N GLN A 234 -7.89 -18.83 -1.30
CA GLN A 234 -8.62 -18.86 -0.04
C GLN A 234 -7.65 -19.19 1.10
N ASP A 235 -7.66 -18.37 2.14
CA ASP A 235 -6.94 -18.66 3.38
C ASP A 235 -7.59 -19.81 4.16
N GLU A 236 -6.79 -20.47 5.03
CA GLU A 236 -7.29 -21.52 5.93
C GLU A 236 -8.18 -20.95 7.04
#